data_2719bbb089a8c149cd5b3f8c690ed9d6
#
_entry.id   2719bbb089a8c149cd5b3f8c690ed9d6
#
_cell.length_a   1.000
_cell.length_b   1.000
_cell.length_c   1.000
_cell.angle_alpha   90.00
_cell.angle_beta   90.00
_cell.angle_gamma   90.00
#
_symmetry.space_group_name_H-M   'P 1'
#
loop_
_entity.id
_entity.type
_entity.pdbx_description
1 polymer ?
#
loop_
_entity_poly.entity_id
_entity_poly.type
_entity_poly.pdbx_seq_one_letter_code
_entity_poly.pdbx_strand_id
1 'polypeptide(L)'
;MSQELKEQILKGVVTILLFTSVFFAARQAAVLVNEGEAETEERFCVVIDAGHGGDDPGKIGINGALEKEINLQVAEKLKAFLEASDVKVVMTRTTDGGLYDENASNKKVQDMKQRIQIIEEAQPQLAVSIHQNSYGEEYVDGAQVFYYNSSVQGKELAETIQNRMVQYLDPENHRVAQANDSYYLLTKTGKPIVIVECGFLS
;
A
#
# COMPACT_ATOMS: atom_id res chain seq x y z
N MET A 1 -70.22 15.33 25.72
CA MET A 1 -69.24 14.29 25.39
C MET A 1 -69.35 13.22 26.46
N SER A 2 -69.77 12.02 26.11
CA SER A 2 -69.94 10.92 27.08
C SER A 2 -68.62 10.55 27.77
N GLN A 3 -68.71 9.98 28.93
CA GLN A 3 -67.51 9.57 29.70
C GLN A 3 -66.70 8.44 28.94
N GLU A 4 -67.44 7.56 28.31
CA GLU A 4 -66.82 6.51 27.42
C GLU A 4 -66.05 7.11 26.28
N LEU A 5 -66.50 8.15 25.60
CA LEU A 5 -65.83 8.80 24.52
C LEU A 5 -64.52 9.47 24.98
N LYS A 6 -64.50 10.06 26.18
CA LYS A 6 -63.29 10.62 26.79
C LYS A 6 -62.27 9.58 27.12
N GLU A 7 -62.63 8.41 27.63
CA GLU A 7 -61.75 7.29 27.89
C GLU A 7 -61.15 6.70 26.60
N GLN A 8 -61.95 6.57 25.55
CA GLN A 8 -61.46 6.07 24.27
C GLN A 8 -60.45 7.04 23.63
N ILE A 9 -60.72 8.35 23.68
CA ILE A 9 -59.77 9.38 23.21
C ILE A 9 -58.51 9.35 24.04
N LEU A 10 -58.59 9.24 25.35
CA LEU A 10 -57.43 9.19 26.23
C LEU A 10 -56.58 7.95 25.94
N LYS A 11 -57.20 6.76 25.77
CA LYS A 11 -56.50 5.52 25.39
C LYS A 11 -55.80 5.67 24.03
N GLY A 12 -56.48 6.26 23.03
CA GLY A 12 -55.89 6.52 21.73
C GLY A 12 -54.67 7.46 21.80
N VAL A 13 -54.76 8.56 22.54
CA VAL A 13 -53.64 9.49 22.71
C VAL A 13 -52.45 8.84 23.42
N VAL A 14 -52.72 8.08 24.51
CA VAL A 14 -51.63 7.36 25.23
C VAL A 14 -50.97 6.33 24.34
N THR A 15 -51.74 5.60 23.52
CA THR A 15 -51.20 4.63 22.57
C THR A 15 -50.31 5.30 21.54
N ILE A 16 -50.72 6.42 20.96
CA ILE A 16 -49.91 7.18 19.97
C ILE A 16 -48.61 7.68 20.62
N LEU A 17 -48.71 8.22 21.85
CA LEU A 17 -47.50 8.69 22.55
C LEU A 17 -46.51 7.56 22.87
N LEU A 18 -47.02 6.37 23.23
CA LEU A 18 -46.16 5.19 23.43
C LEU A 18 -45.47 4.75 22.13
N PHE A 19 -46.21 4.67 21.03
CA PHE A 19 -45.63 4.31 19.74
C PHE A 19 -44.59 5.32 19.25
N THR A 20 -44.85 6.62 19.40
CA THR A 20 -43.89 7.66 19.03
C THR A 20 -42.65 7.62 19.90
N SER A 21 -42.78 7.41 21.21
CA SER A 21 -41.62 7.31 22.11
C SER A 21 -40.73 6.08 21.80
N VAL A 22 -41.36 4.92 21.54
CA VAL A 22 -40.63 3.71 21.12
C VAL A 22 -39.94 3.92 19.78
N PHE A 23 -40.60 4.57 18.82
CA PHE A 23 -40.00 4.88 17.51
C PHE A 23 -38.79 5.80 17.65
N PHE A 24 -38.89 6.87 18.45
CA PHE A 24 -37.75 7.76 18.70
C PHE A 24 -36.63 7.09 19.46
N ALA A 25 -36.94 6.24 20.45
CA ALA A 25 -35.92 5.47 21.17
C ALA A 25 -35.21 4.47 20.25
N ALA A 26 -35.94 3.75 19.38
CA ALA A 26 -35.37 2.84 18.42
C ALA A 26 -34.46 3.57 17.37
N ARG A 27 -34.91 4.76 16.94
CA ARG A 27 -34.11 5.59 16.04
C ARG A 27 -32.82 6.10 16.68
N GLN A 28 -32.86 6.54 17.94
CA GLN A 28 -31.66 6.93 18.67
C GLN A 28 -30.74 5.75 18.93
N ALA A 29 -31.25 4.58 19.27
CA ALA A 29 -30.46 3.37 19.42
C ALA A 29 -29.77 2.96 18.09
N ALA A 30 -30.48 3.06 16.96
CA ALA A 30 -29.93 2.80 15.64
C ALA A 30 -28.81 3.79 15.25
N VAL A 31 -28.92 5.07 15.64
CA VAL A 31 -27.86 6.07 15.43
C VAL A 31 -26.64 5.76 16.31
N LEU A 32 -26.84 5.40 17.58
CA LEU A 32 -25.74 5.05 18.49
C LEU A 32 -25.03 3.75 18.07
N VAL A 33 -25.76 2.77 17.54
CA VAL A 33 -25.16 1.54 16.98
C VAL A 33 -24.34 1.87 15.73
N ASN A 34 -24.87 2.73 14.83
CA ASN A 34 -24.16 3.14 13.63
C ASN A 34 -22.93 4.03 13.92
N GLU A 35 -22.96 4.83 14.99
CA GLU A 35 -21.79 5.60 15.45
C GLU A 35 -20.77 4.73 16.21
N GLY A 36 -21.22 3.62 16.83
CA GLY A 36 -20.35 2.67 17.52
C GLY A 36 -19.69 1.64 16.57
N GLU A 37 -20.27 1.39 15.38
CA GLU A 37 -19.69 0.54 14.33
C GLU A 37 -18.79 1.29 13.35
N ALA A 38 -18.68 2.60 13.47
CA ALA A 38 -17.68 3.40 12.78
C ALA A 38 -16.33 3.43 13.55
N GLU A 39 -15.92 2.36 14.21
CA GLU A 39 -14.51 1.99 14.15
C GLU A 39 -14.27 1.62 12.68
N THR A 40 -13.76 2.57 11.92
CA THR A 40 -13.16 2.29 10.63
C THR A 40 -12.08 1.25 10.92
N GLU A 41 -12.36 -0.02 10.67
CA GLU A 41 -11.30 -1.02 10.60
C GLU A 41 -10.25 -0.41 9.67
N GLU A 42 -9.13 -0.03 10.26
CA GLU A 42 -8.05 0.64 9.52
C GLU A 42 -7.57 -0.37 8.49
N ARG A 43 -8.01 -0.21 7.23
CA ARG A 43 -7.69 -1.15 6.15
C ARG A 43 -6.19 -1.33 6.10
N PHE A 44 -5.76 -2.56 5.93
CA PHE A 44 -4.35 -2.88 5.75
C PHE A 44 -3.77 -2.00 4.62
N CYS A 45 -2.76 -1.20 4.96
CA CYS A 45 -2.17 -0.22 4.05
C CYS A 45 -0.81 -0.70 3.56
N VAL A 46 -0.62 -0.68 2.25
CA VAL A 46 0.64 -0.99 1.58
C VAL A 46 1.11 0.25 0.81
N VAL A 47 2.38 0.61 0.97
CA VAL A 47 3.01 1.55 0.04
C VAL A 47 3.73 0.78 -1.05
N ILE A 48 3.48 1.15 -2.30
CA ILE A 48 4.22 0.66 -3.46
C ILE A 48 5.11 1.80 -3.96
N ASP A 49 6.40 1.59 -3.93
CA ASP A 49 7.37 2.50 -4.49
C ASP A 49 7.79 2.00 -5.88
N ALA A 50 7.51 2.80 -6.92
CA ALA A 50 8.01 2.54 -8.26
C ALA A 50 9.38 3.20 -8.41
N GLY A 51 10.45 2.41 -8.35
CA GLY A 51 11.83 2.89 -8.41
C GLY A 51 12.13 3.78 -9.61
N HIS A 52 13.06 4.74 -9.44
CA HIS A 52 13.45 5.73 -10.45
C HIS A 52 12.31 6.67 -10.86
N GLY A 53 12.48 7.44 -11.95
CA GLY A 53 11.49 8.39 -12.47
C GLY A 53 12.11 9.72 -12.91
N GLY A 54 11.42 10.44 -13.78
CA GLY A 54 11.90 11.69 -14.32
C GLY A 54 13.24 11.54 -15.05
N ASP A 55 14.22 12.35 -14.66
CA ASP A 55 15.58 12.34 -15.23
C ASP A 55 16.39 11.08 -14.89
N ASP A 56 15.97 10.28 -13.90
CA ASP A 56 16.60 9.02 -13.55
C ASP A 56 15.91 7.84 -14.28
N PRO A 57 16.44 7.36 -15.39
CA PRO A 57 15.83 6.26 -16.14
C PRO A 57 16.00 4.90 -15.42
N GLY A 58 16.83 4.82 -14.37
CA GLY A 58 17.34 3.56 -13.85
C GLY A 58 18.27 2.88 -14.87
N LYS A 59 18.27 1.55 -14.89
CA LYS A 59 18.97 0.79 -15.92
C LYS A 59 18.27 0.94 -17.27
N ILE A 60 19.09 1.09 -18.31
CA ILE A 60 18.62 0.99 -19.70
C ILE A 60 18.96 -0.42 -20.19
N GLY A 61 17.93 -1.17 -20.56
CA GLY A 61 18.05 -2.52 -21.07
C GLY A 61 18.73 -2.56 -22.44
N ILE A 62 19.21 -3.73 -22.81
CA ILE A 62 19.87 -3.95 -24.13
C ILE A 62 18.94 -3.66 -25.32
N ASN A 63 17.63 -3.73 -25.12
CA ASN A 63 16.59 -3.39 -26.09
C ASN A 63 16.13 -1.92 -26.00
N GLY A 64 16.77 -1.10 -25.17
CA GLY A 64 16.42 0.30 -24.94
C GLY A 64 15.29 0.52 -23.94
N ALA A 65 14.75 -0.52 -23.31
CA ALA A 65 13.71 -0.39 -22.29
C ALA A 65 14.25 0.36 -21.05
N LEU A 66 13.46 1.26 -20.50
CA LEU A 66 13.84 2.03 -19.32
C LEU A 66 13.29 1.35 -18.05
N GLU A 67 14.15 1.15 -17.08
CA GLU A 67 13.76 0.55 -15.79
C GLU A 67 12.60 1.30 -15.14
N LYS A 68 12.64 2.63 -15.12
CA LYS A 68 11.59 3.47 -14.53
C LYS A 68 10.19 3.20 -15.09
N GLU A 69 10.09 2.89 -16.40
CA GLU A 69 8.81 2.61 -17.06
C GLU A 69 8.29 1.22 -16.68
N ILE A 70 9.18 0.23 -16.65
CA ILE A 70 8.84 -1.13 -16.25
C ILE A 70 8.41 -1.15 -14.78
N ASN A 71 9.17 -0.46 -13.90
CA ASN A 71 8.84 -0.36 -12.48
C ASN A 71 7.46 0.23 -12.26
N LEU A 72 7.10 1.31 -12.99
CA LEU A 72 5.78 1.92 -12.88
C LEU A 72 4.68 0.96 -13.33
N GLN A 73 4.85 0.30 -14.47
CA GLN A 73 3.86 -0.65 -14.99
C GLN A 73 3.64 -1.85 -14.04
N VAL A 74 4.70 -2.38 -13.44
CA VAL A 74 4.60 -3.46 -12.45
C VAL A 74 3.90 -2.95 -11.18
N ALA A 75 4.27 -1.77 -10.70
CA ALA A 75 3.68 -1.14 -9.53
C ALA A 75 2.17 -0.88 -9.70
N GLU A 76 1.74 -0.39 -10.86
CA GLU A 76 0.32 -0.17 -11.19
C GLU A 76 -0.49 -1.47 -11.20
N LYS A 77 0.08 -2.55 -11.76
CA LYS A 77 -0.57 -3.87 -11.75
C LYS A 77 -0.69 -4.42 -10.34
N LEU A 78 0.38 -4.31 -9.54
CA LEU A 78 0.38 -4.73 -8.14
C LEU A 78 -0.66 -3.94 -7.32
N LYS A 79 -0.74 -2.61 -7.53
CA LYS A 79 -1.76 -1.75 -6.93
C LYS A 79 -3.16 -2.27 -7.23
N ALA A 80 -3.48 -2.50 -8.51
CA ALA A 80 -4.81 -2.96 -8.91
C ALA A 80 -5.17 -4.31 -8.26
N PHE A 81 -4.19 -5.21 -8.11
CA PHE A 81 -4.38 -6.51 -7.47
C PHE A 81 -4.65 -6.39 -5.97
N LEU A 82 -3.89 -5.54 -5.27
CA LEU A 82 -4.07 -5.32 -3.83
C LEU A 82 -5.38 -4.60 -3.52
N GLU A 83 -5.75 -3.59 -4.30
CA GLU A 83 -7.02 -2.87 -4.14
C GLU A 83 -8.24 -3.78 -4.40
N ALA A 84 -8.14 -4.71 -5.34
CA ALA A 84 -9.18 -5.73 -5.56
C ALA A 84 -9.34 -6.70 -4.37
N SER A 85 -8.34 -6.75 -3.47
CA SER A 85 -8.33 -7.53 -2.23
C SER A 85 -8.61 -6.67 -0.99
N ASP A 86 -9.22 -5.51 -1.15
CA ASP A 86 -9.57 -4.53 -0.10
C ASP A 86 -8.36 -3.98 0.69
N VAL A 87 -7.18 -4.00 0.09
CA VAL A 87 -5.97 -3.38 0.65
C VAL A 87 -5.91 -1.92 0.23
N LYS A 88 -5.69 -1.01 1.18
CA LYS A 88 -5.39 0.39 0.87
C LYS A 88 -3.99 0.49 0.27
N VAL A 89 -3.87 1.09 -0.91
CA VAL A 89 -2.57 1.28 -1.57
C VAL A 89 -2.24 2.75 -1.73
N VAL A 90 -1.01 3.11 -1.35
CA VAL A 90 -0.41 4.42 -1.63
C VAL A 90 0.78 4.18 -2.55
N MET A 91 0.88 4.91 -3.64
CA MET A 91 2.04 4.87 -4.54
C MET A 91 2.94 6.08 -4.32
N THR A 92 4.25 5.90 -4.37
CA THR A 92 5.20 7.03 -4.30
C THR A 92 5.10 7.91 -5.53
N ARG A 93 4.91 7.34 -6.71
CA ARG A 93 4.61 8.05 -7.96
C ARG A 93 3.62 7.27 -8.82
N THR A 94 2.86 7.98 -9.62
CA THR A 94 1.85 7.44 -10.56
C THR A 94 2.07 7.92 -11.99
N THR A 95 3.17 8.60 -12.25
CA THR A 95 3.57 9.10 -13.56
C THR A 95 5.04 8.81 -13.79
N ASP A 96 5.55 9.11 -14.99
CA ASP A 96 6.97 9.01 -15.31
C ASP A 96 7.83 10.05 -14.58
N GLY A 97 7.24 11.05 -13.94
CA GLY A 97 7.97 12.11 -13.23
C GLY A 97 8.78 11.62 -12.04
N GLY A 98 9.83 12.34 -11.68
CA GLY A 98 10.54 12.20 -10.42
C GLY A 98 9.88 13.03 -9.32
N LEU A 99 10.24 12.76 -8.07
CA LEU A 99 9.69 13.43 -6.88
C LEU A 99 10.61 14.58 -6.42
N TYR A 100 10.92 15.47 -7.34
CA TYR A 100 11.83 16.60 -7.11
C TYR A 100 11.35 17.84 -7.83
N ASP A 101 11.80 19.02 -7.36
CA ASP A 101 11.65 20.28 -8.08
C ASP A 101 12.64 20.33 -9.25
N GLU A 102 12.19 20.84 -10.40
CA GLU A 102 13.04 20.94 -11.61
C GLU A 102 14.29 21.79 -11.39
N ASN A 103 14.23 22.75 -10.49
CA ASN A 103 15.35 23.62 -10.13
C ASN A 103 16.17 23.12 -8.93
N ALA A 104 15.90 21.92 -8.42
CA ALA A 104 16.62 21.37 -7.29
C ALA A 104 18.11 21.17 -7.63
N SER A 105 19.00 21.62 -6.72
CA SER A 105 20.44 21.46 -6.85
C SER A 105 20.89 19.98 -6.82
N ASN A 106 20.10 19.09 -6.20
CA ASN A 106 20.33 17.67 -6.16
C ASN A 106 18.99 16.92 -6.23
N LYS A 107 18.51 16.72 -7.46
CA LYS A 107 17.25 16.04 -7.77
C LYS A 107 17.19 14.64 -7.15
N LYS A 108 18.28 13.85 -7.22
CA LYS A 108 18.32 12.49 -6.68
C LYS A 108 18.10 12.45 -5.16
N VAL A 109 18.76 13.34 -4.43
CA VAL A 109 18.59 13.43 -2.97
C VAL A 109 17.18 13.86 -2.61
N GLN A 110 16.60 14.81 -3.35
CA GLN A 110 15.24 15.26 -3.10
C GLN A 110 14.24 14.14 -3.38
N ASP A 111 14.36 13.45 -4.51
CA ASP A 111 13.54 12.30 -4.89
C ASP A 111 13.52 11.25 -3.77
N MET A 112 14.69 10.81 -3.32
CA MET A 112 14.79 9.80 -2.27
C MET A 112 14.17 10.25 -0.93
N LYS A 113 14.30 11.53 -0.56
CA LYS A 113 13.67 12.08 0.64
C LYS A 113 12.16 12.12 0.52
N GLN A 114 11.63 12.49 -0.65
CA GLN A 114 10.19 12.52 -0.89
C GLN A 114 9.58 11.11 -0.84
N ARG A 115 10.25 10.09 -1.39
CA ARG A 115 9.81 8.69 -1.27
C ARG A 115 9.68 8.28 0.19
N ILE A 116 10.70 8.55 1.01
CA ILE A 116 10.68 8.26 2.45
C ILE A 116 9.53 9.00 3.12
N GLN A 117 9.36 10.30 2.83
CA GLN A 117 8.29 11.10 3.41
C GLN A 117 6.90 10.51 3.10
N ILE A 118 6.63 10.14 1.85
CA ILE A 118 5.36 9.51 1.44
C ILE A 118 5.14 8.20 2.22
N ILE A 119 6.18 7.37 2.36
CA ILE A 119 6.09 6.10 3.08
C ILE A 119 5.78 6.35 4.56
N GLU A 120 6.49 7.29 5.20
CA GLU A 120 6.29 7.60 6.62
C GLU A 120 4.91 8.24 6.89
N GLU A 121 4.45 9.15 6.02
CA GLU A 121 3.13 9.81 6.14
C GLU A 121 1.97 8.84 5.93
N ALA A 122 2.11 7.87 5.02
CA ALA A 122 1.09 6.86 4.77
C ALA A 122 0.88 5.89 5.94
N GLN A 123 1.82 5.80 6.88
CA GLN A 123 1.81 4.88 8.02
C GLN A 123 1.43 3.43 7.61
N PRO A 124 2.08 2.83 6.60
CA PRO A 124 1.69 1.52 6.11
C PRO A 124 2.11 0.40 7.07
N GLN A 125 1.46 -0.75 6.95
CA GLN A 125 1.91 -1.99 7.58
C GLN A 125 3.18 -2.53 6.91
N LEU A 126 3.32 -2.31 5.60
CA LEU A 126 4.54 -2.64 4.85
C LEU A 126 4.69 -1.77 3.59
N ALA A 127 5.90 -1.72 3.07
CA ALA A 127 6.21 -1.08 1.80
C ALA A 127 7.00 -2.03 0.87
N VAL A 128 6.76 -1.90 -0.43
CA VAL A 128 7.45 -2.67 -1.47
C VAL A 128 7.98 -1.72 -2.53
N SER A 129 9.29 -1.68 -2.71
CA SER A 129 9.93 -0.92 -3.79
C SER A 129 10.22 -1.84 -4.97
N ILE A 130 9.76 -1.46 -6.15
CA ILE A 130 9.84 -2.23 -7.39
C ILE A 130 11.01 -1.72 -8.23
N HIS A 131 11.90 -2.64 -8.58
CA HIS A 131 13.10 -2.40 -9.36
C HIS A 131 13.37 -3.50 -10.39
N GLN A 132 14.29 -3.25 -11.30
CA GLN A 132 14.88 -4.24 -12.18
C GLN A 132 16.39 -4.25 -11.98
N ASN A 133 16.94 -5.44 -11.83
CA ASN A 133 18.39 -5.63 -11.66
C ASN A 133 19.12 -5.48 -13.00
N SER A 134 20.42 -5.41 -12.93
CA SER A 134 21.28 -5.45 -14.11
C SER A 134 22.61 -6.09 -13.79
N TYR A 135 23.16 -6.81 -14.77
CA TYR A 135 24.48 -7.39 -14.71
C TYR A 135 25.17 -7.24 -16.06
N GLY A 136 26.49 -7.45 -16.12
CA GLY A 136 27.26 -7.34 -17.37
C GLY A 136 27.08 -8.51 -18.33
N GLU A 137 26.57 -9.62 -17.84
CA GLU A 137 26.44 -10.89 -18.58
C GLU A 137 24.96 -11.27 -18.69
N GLU A 138 24.52 -11.59 -19.91
CA GLU A 138 23.10 -11.88 -20.21
C GLU A 138 22.58 -13.17 -19.56
N TYR A 139 23.47 -14.10 -19.16
CA TYR A 139 23.08 -15.35 -18.50
C TYR A 139 22.74 -15.18 -17.02
N VAL A 140 22.91 -13.98 -16.47
CA VAL A 140 22.56 -13.69 -15.09
C VAL A 140 21.10 -13.27 -15.02
N ASP A 141 20.28 -14.08 -14.40
CA ASP A 141 18.84 -13.92 -14.29
C ASP A 141 18.31 -14.18 -12.87
N GLY A 142 16.99 -14.26 -12.73
CA GLY A 142 16.30 -14.58 -11.50
C GLY A 142 16.00 -13.37 -10.62
N ALA A 143 14.74 -13.25 -10.18
CA ALA A 143 14.31 -12.20 -9.28
C ALA A 143 14.94 -12.33 -7.89
N GLN A 144 15.19 -11.20 -7.22
CA GLN A 144 15.80 -11.18 -5.89
C GLN A 144 15.18 -10.10 -5.01
N VAL A 145 14.92 -10.43 -3.74
CA VAL A 145 14.37 -9.51 -2.77
C VAL A 145 15.42 -9.09 -1.75
N PHE A 146 15.54 -7.78 -1.52
CA PHE A 146 16.45 -7.21 -0.54
C PHE A 146 15.71 -6.61 0.64
N TYR A 147 16.31 -6.72 1.83
CA TYR A 147 15.79 -6.16 3.08
C TYR A 147 16.90 -5.52 3.92
N TYR A 148 16.52 -4.64 4.84
CA TYR A 148 17.47 -4.10 5.81
C TYR A 148 17.85 -5.15 6.85
N ASN A 149 19.13 -5.38 7.05
CA ASN A 149 19.65 -6.44 7.92
C ASN A 149 19.10 -6.39 9.37
N SER A 150 18.86 -5.20 9.88
CA SER A 150 18.31 -5.01 11.24
C SER A 150 16.77 -5.12 11.32
N SER A 151 16.08 -5.26 10.18
CA SER A 151 14.61 -5.35 10.13
C SER A 151 14.14 -6.80 10.16
N VAL A 152 13.63 -7.26 11.30
CA VAL A 152 13.05 -8.60 11.43
C VAL A 152 11.84 -8.77 10.51
N GLN A 153 10.91 -7.81 10.53
CA GLN A 153 9.71 -7.84 9.68
C GLN A 153 10.05 -7.69 8.19
N GLY A 154 11.05 -6.85 7.85
CA GLY A 154 11.56 -6.75 6.48
C GLY A 154 12.14 -8.06 5.98
N LYS A 155 12.86 -8.79 6.82
CA LYS A 155 13.39 -10.12 6.50
C LYS A 155 12.27 -11.13 6.24
N GLU A 156 11.29 -11.23 7.12
CA GLU A 156 10.15 -12.14 6.98
C GLU A 156 9.36 -11.86 5.68
N LEU A 157 9.12 -10.58 5.39
CA LEU A 157 8.48 -10.14 4.16
C LEU A 157 9.30 -10.53 2.94
N ALA A 158 10.60 -10.26 2.95
CA ALA A 158 11.51 -10.57 1.85
C ALA A 158 11.59 -12.07 1.56
N GLU A 159 11.72 -12.89 2.59
CA GLU A 159 11.75 -14.36 2.47
C GLU A 159 10.42 -14.89 1.93
N THR A 160 9.29 -14.33 2.38
CA THR A 160 7.97 -14.70 1.91
C THR A 160 7.82 -14.40 0.41
N ILE A 161 8.14 -13.18 -0.02
CA ILE A 161 8.05 -12.77 -1.43
C ILE A 161 9.01 -13.60 -2.28
N GLN A 162 10.27 -13.73 -1.87
CA GLN A 162 11.29 -14.50 -2.60
C GLN A 162 10.84 -15.94 -2.84
N ASN A 163 10.38 -16.61 -1.78
CA ASN A 163 9.92 -18.00 -1.88
C ASN A 163 8.72 -18.15 -2.81
N ARG A 164 7.80 -17.19 -2.81
CA ARG A 164 6.63 -17.20 -3.72
C ARG A 164 7.04 -16.92 -5.15
N MET A 165 7.97 -16.00 -5.40
CA MET A 165 8.50 -15.75 -6.75
C MET A 165 9.18 -16.98 -7.31
N VAL A 166 10.02 -17.67 -6.53
CA VAL A 166 10.63 -18.95 -6.95
C VAL A 166 9.56 -20.00 -7.21
N GLN A 167 8.62 -20.19 -6.31
CA GLN A 167 7.61 -21.24 -6.42
C GLN A 167 6.68 -21.08 -7.62
N TYR A 168 6.30 -19.85 -7.98
CA TYR A 168 5.22 -19.62 -8.95
C TYR A 168 5.66 -18.96 -10.25
N LEU A 169 6.80 -18.27 -10.26
CA LEU A 169 7.25 -17.55 -11.45
C LEU A 169 8.48 -18.20 -12.10
N ASP A 170 9.44 -18.66 -11.28
CA ASP A 170 10.70 -19.18 -11.79
C ASP A 170 11.28 -20.24 -10.84
N PRO A 171 10.86 -21.51 -10.96
CA PRO A 171 11.35 -22.60 -10.12
C PRO A 171 12.85 -22.89 -10.24
N GLU A 172 13.50 -22.44 -11.32
CA GLU A 172 14.95 -22.59 -11.54
C GLU A 172 15.76 -21.46 -10.88
N ASN A 173 15.09 -20.44 -10.35
CA ASN A 173 15.74 -19.36 -9.63
C ASN A 173 16.25 -19.83 -8.25
N HIS A 174 17.54 -19.87 -8.09
CA HIS A 174 18.21 -20.29 -6.84
C HIS A 174 18.56 -19.13 -5.91
N ARG A 175 18.13 -17.90 -6.23
CA ARG A 175 18.36 -16.73 -5.38
C ARG A 175 17.52 -16.79 -4.12
N VAL A 176 18.09 -16.24 -3.05
CA VAL A 176 17.42 -16.11 -1.74
C VAL A 176 17.28 -14.65 -1.38
N ALA A 177 16.35 -14.34 -0.47
CA ALA A 177 16.24 -12.99 0.09
C ALA A 177 17.58 -12.58 0.73
N GLN A 178 18.03 -11.35 0.47
CA GLN A 178 19.36 -10.89 0.86
C GLN A 178 19.30 -9.61 1.69
N ALA A 179 20.06 -9.59 2.79
CA ALA A 179 20.26 -8.37 3.56
C ALA A 179 21.08 -7.34 2.78
N ASN A 180 20.69 -6.07 2.87
CA ASN A 180 21.41 -4.97 2.25
C ASN A 180 21.35 -3.71 3.12
N ASP A 181 22.49 -3.27 3.60
CA ASP A 181 22.64 -2.08 4.46
C ASP A 181 23.11 -0.84 3.67
N SER A 182 23.20 -0.94 2.35
CA SER A 182 23.64 0.17 1.49
C SER A 182 22.49 0.89 0.78
N TYR A 183 21.33 0.24 0.60
CA TYR A 183 20.18 0.87 -0.02
C TYR A 183 19.56 1.92 0.90
N TYR A 184 19.56 3.16 0.42
CA TYR A 184 19.13 4.31 1.20
C TYR A 184 17.68 4.16 1.71
N LEU A 185 16.79 3.69 0.84
CA LEU A 185 15.37 3.51 1.17
C LEU A 185 15.18 2.48 2.30
N LEU A 186 15.92 1.36 2.25
CA LEU A 186 15.86 0.33 3.28
C LEU A 186 16.37 0.83 4.65
N THR A 187 17.41 1.66 4.64
CA THR A 187 18.09 2.09 5.88
C THR A 187 17.47 3.34 6.52
N LYS A 188 16.66 4.12 5.78
CA LYS A 188 16.09 5.40 6.24
C LYS A 188 14.59 5.35 6.47
N THR A 189 13.93 4.26 6.13
CA THR A 189 12.50 4.07 6.36
C THR A 189 12.27 3.34 7.68
N GLY A 190 11.41 3.87 8.54
CA GLY A 190 11.04 3.28 9.83
C GLY A 190 10.00 2.17 9.75
N LYS A 191 9.51 1.86 8.54
CA LYS A 191 8.49 0.84 8.28
C LYS A 191 9.11 -0.44 7.70
N PRO A 192 8.45 -1.61 7.85
CA PRO A 192 8.88 -2.82 7.15
C PRO A 192 8.87 -2.57 5.65
N ILE A 193 10.03 -2.61 5.01
CA ILE A 193 10.20 -2.35 3.58
C ILE A 193 11.15 -3.36 2.95
N VAL A 194 10.87 -3.71 1.70
CA VAL A 194 11.73 -4.53 0.85
C VAL A 194 11.92 -3.87 -0.52
N ILE A 195 13.05 -4.18 -1.16
CA ILE A 195 13.26 -3.88 -2.58
C ILE A 195 13.17 -5.19 -3.34
N VAL A 196 12.31 -5.23 -4.35
CA VAL A 196 12.12 -6.38 -5.23
C VAL A 196 12.75 -6.07 -6.58
N GLU A 197 13.85 -6.74 -6.86
CA GLU A 197 14.44 -6.80 -8.19
C GLU A 197 13.71 -7.87 -8.99
N CYS A 198 12.78 -7.46 -9.84
CA CYS A 198 11.82 -8.38 -10.50
C CYS A 198 12.47 -9.25 -11.57
N GLY A 199 13.62 -8.86 -12.07
CA GLY A 199 14.40 -9.55 -13.12
C GLY A 199 15.57 -8.69 -13.55
N PHE A 200 16.16 -9.02 -14.69
CA PHE A 200 17.34 -8.33 -15.22
C PHE A 200 17.04 -7.63 -16.55
N LEU A 201 17.66 -6.47 -16.77
CA LEU A 201 17.62 -5.72 -18.01
C LEU A 201 18.94 -5.85 -18.82
N SER A 202 19.69 -6.92 -18.56
CA SER A 202 20.92 -7.26 -19.28
C SER A 202 20.63 -7.86 -20.62
#